data_6ed6dd9946da35ff1868d5047a8135d0
#
_entry.id   6ed6dd9946da35ff1868d5047a8135d0
#
_cell.length_a   1.000
_cell.length_b   1.000
_cell.length_c   1.000
_cell.angle_alpha   90.00
_cell.angle_beta   90.00
_cell.angle_gamma   90.00
#
_symmetry.space_group_name_H-M   'P 1'
#
loop_
_entity.id
_entity.type
_entity.pdbx_description
1 polymer ?
#
loop_
_entity_poly.entity_id
_entity_poly.type
_entity_poly.pdbx_seq_one_letter_code
_entity_poly.pdbx_strand_id
1 'polypeptide(L)'
;MTRTDKINHARVASHHGGRPTPAESERISARIMAAARKLFLRDGFAQTSMDAIAAEIGISKRTLYSRHPGKAALFEAIVLDVVNTGLSNIVTEQLSGKTPRDKLLALSLRILEVATDPLIISLERVVVGESWQFPKLASLVGQYGMPPIREEVMAVLRDHGASEPGLARDAEIFLSITMIPQLRQAVLQRTPPGIAGIDRAALERTIDIFVRGIE
;
A
#
# COMPACT_ATOMS: atom_id res chain seq x y z
N MET A 1 54.52 -42.60 -31.93
CA MET A 1 54.10 -41.17 -31.93
C MET A 1 52.71 -41.11 -31.32
N THR A 2 52.67 -40.85 -30.03
CA THR A 2 51.47 -40.91 -29.21
C THR A 2 51.16 -39.49 -28.78
N ARG A 3 50.01 -38.97 -29.22
CA ARG A 3 49.55 -37.60 -28.91
C ARG A 3 48.54 -37.67 -27.78
N THR A 4 48.97 -37.18 -26.63
CA THR A 4 48.18 -37.15 -25.39
C THR A 4 47.17 -36.01 -25.45
N ASP A 5 45.86 -36.33 -25.46
CA ASP A 5 44.78 -35.34 -25.34
C ASP A 5 44.72 -34.82 -23.92
N LYS A 6 44.91 -33.50 -23.77
CA LYS A 6 44.67 -32.75 -22.51
C LYS A 6 43.20 -32.48 -22.38
N ILE A 7 42.53 -33.19 -21.49
CA ILE A 7 41.17 -32.91 -21.06
C ILE A 7 41.21 -31.61 -20.23
N ASN A 8 40.59 -30.56 -20.77
CA ASN A 8 40.46 -29.27 -20.13
C ASN A 8 39.28 -29.32 -19.15
N HIS A 9 39.57 -29.52 -17.86
CA HIS A 9 38.56 -29.41 -16.80
C HIS A 9 38.21 -27.95 -16.62
N ALA A 10 37.08 -27.53 -17.19
CA ALA A 10 36.45 -26.26 -16.88
C ALA A 10 36.13 -26.23 -15.37
N ARG A 11 36.84 -25.40 -14.64
CA ARG A 11 36.54 -25.08 -13.24
C ARG A 11 35.16 -24.50 -13.15
N VAL A 12 34.22 -25.27 -12.62
CA VAL A 12 32.96 -24.78 -12.10
C VAL A 12 33.30 -23.78 -10.98
N ALA A 13 33.01 -22.52 -11.20
CA ALA A 13 33.20 -21.46 -10.22
C ALA A 13 32.31 -21.76 -9.01
N SER A 14 32.92 -22.25 -7.94
CA SER A 14 32.28 -22.38 -6.63
C SER A 14 31.91 -20.98 -6.15
N HIS A 15 30.62 -20.70 -6.01
CA HIS A 15 30.13 -19.51 -5.34
C HIS A 15 30.60 -19.56 -3.89
N HIS A 16 31.64 -18.82 -3.58
CA HIS A 16 32.07 -18.54 -2.22
C HIS A 16 30.97 -17.73 -1.56
N GLY A 17 30.37 -18.27 -0.51
CA GLY A 17 29.34 -17.61 0.30
C GLY A 17 29.92 -16.45 1.11
N GLY A 18 30.22 -15.35 0.44
CA GLY A 18 30.48 -14.06 1.06
C GLY A 18 29.18 -13.40 1.50
N ARG A 19 29.27 -12.51 2.50
CA ARG A 19 28.12 -11.66 2.89
C ARG A 19 27.64 -10.91 1.66
N PRO A 20 26.31 -10.92 1.33
CA PRO A 20 25.79 -10.21 0.17
C PRO A 20 26.19 -8.73 0.20
N THR A 21 26.51 -8.17 -0.96
CA THR A 21 26.72 -6.73 -1.08
C THR A 21 25.42 -5.98 -0.76
N PRO A 22 25.47 -4.68 -0.37
CA PRO A 22 24.26 -3.88 -0.16
C PRO A 22 23.29 -3.96 -1.34
N ALA A 23 23.78 -3.85 -2.59
CA ALA A 23 22.95 -3.93 -3.79
C ALA A 23 22.31 -5.31 -3.99
N GLU A 24 23.03 -6.40 -3.71
CA GLU A 24 22.46 -7.76 -3.73
C GLU A 24 21.41 -7.94 -2.64
N SER A 25 21.67 -7.37 -1.45
CA SER A 25 20.72 -7.41 -0.34
C SER A 25 19.42 -6.70 -0.70
N GLU A 26 19.47 -5.53 -1.30
CA GLU A 26 18.30 -4.79 -1.78
C GLU A 26 17.52 -5.55 -2.86
N ARG A 27 18.23 -6.13 -3.84
CA ARG A 27 17.62 -6.96 -4.89
C ARG A 27 16.88 -8.18 -4.32
N ILE A 28 17.47 -8.84 -3.32
CA ILE A 28 16.82 -9.96 -2.64
C ILE A 28 15.57 -9.47 -1.90
N SER A 29 15.64 -8.36 -1.18
CA SER A 29 14.47 -7.78 -0.50
C SER A 29 13.35 -7.42 -1.46
N ALA A 30 13.66 -6.75 -2.57
CA ALA A 30 12.67 -6.43 -3.59
C ALA A 30 12.01 -7.68 -4.19
N ARG A 31 12.78 -8.76 -4.45
CA ARG A 31 12.25 -10.03 -4.93
C ARG A 31 11.34 -10.72 -3.90
N ILE A 32 11.70 -10.68 -2.62
CA ILE A 32 10.87 -11.21 -1.53
C ILE A 32 9.54 -10.47 -1.49
N MET A 33 9.56 -9.14 -1.48
CA MET A 33 8.36 -8.31 -1.45
C MET A 33 7.45 -8.56 -2.66
N ALA A 34 8.02 -8.63 -3.86
CA ALA A 34 7.26 -8.90 -5.08
C ALA A 34 6.60 -10.29 -5.08
N ALA A 35 7.34 -11.33 -4.69
CA ALA A 35 6.82 -12.69 -4.61
C ALA A 35 5.74 -12.84 -3.53
N ALA A 36 5.98 -12.28 -2.35
CA ALA A 36 5.02 -12.32 -1.26
C ALA A 36 3.71 -11.59 -1.64
N ARG A 37 3.82 -10.40 -2.21
CA ARG A 37 2.66 -9.65 -2.72
C ARG A 37 1.89 -10.48 -3.76
N LYS A 38 2.56 -11.05 -4.76
CA LYS A 38 1.95 -11.91 -5.77
C LYS A 38 1.16 -13.06 -5.13
N LEU A 39 1.78 -13.78 -4.18
CA LEU A 39 1.16 -14.94 -3.53
C LEU A 39 0.00 -14.53 -2.60
N PHE A 40 0.15 -13.48 -1.81
CA PHE A 40 -0.94 -12.98 -0.96
C PHE A 40 -2.16 -12.53 -1.76
N LEU A 41 -1.95 -11.87 -2.91
CA LEU A 41 -3.05 -11.41 -3.76
C LEU A 41 -3.72 -12.56 -4.53
N ARG A 42 -2.98 -13.63 -4.88
CA ARG A 42 -3.51 -14.77 -5.62
C ARG A 42 -4.20 -15.77 -4.69
N ASP A 43 -3.55 -16.12 -3.59
CA ASP A 43 -3.94 -17.27 -2.74
C ASP A 43 -4.61 -16.83 -1.43
N GLY A 44 -4.54 -15.53 -1.09
CA GLY A 44 -4.95 -15.00 0.21
C GLY A 44 -3.84 -15.10 1.27
N PHE A 45 -4.05 -14.40 2.39
CA PHE A 45 -3.07 -14.41 3.48
C PHE A 45 -3.01 -15.77 4.18
N ALA A 46 -4.17 -16.40 4.46
CA ALA A 46 -4.23 -17.67 5.17
C ALA A 46 -3.46 -18.79 4.46
N GLN A 47 -3.68 -18.93 3.16
CA GLN A 47 -3.14 -20.04 2.34
C GLN A 47 -1.67 -19.84 1.94
N THR A 48 -1.16 -18.61 1.96
CA THR A 48 0.24 -18.33 1.64
C THR A 48 1.16 -18.76 2.78
N SER A 49 2.24 -19.48 2.46
CA SER A 49 3.27 -19.88 3.41
C SER A 49 4.62 -19.24 3.12
N MET A 50 5.45 -19.07 4.16
CA MET A 50 6.84 -18.59 4.01
C MET A 50 7.67 -19.53 3.11
N ASP A 51 7.37 -20.83 3.15
CA ASP A 51 8.03 -21.84 2.32
C ASP A 51 7.69 -21.64 0.84
N ALA A 52 6.43 -21.38 0.51
CA ALA A 52 6.01 -21.09 -0.86
C ALA A 52 6.67 -19.81 -1.38
N ILE A 53 6.79 -18.77 -0.56
CA ILE A 53 7.48 -17.52 -0.94
C ILE A 53 8.97 -17.77 -1.20
N ALA A 54 9.65 -18.52 -0.34
CA ALA A 54 11.07 -18.84 -0.53
C ALA A 54 11.30 -19.67 -1.81
N ALA A 55 10.42 -20.63 -2.08
CA ALA A 55 10.46 -21.48 -3.28
C ALA A 55 10.22 -20.68 -4.56
N GLU A 56 9.26 -19.74 -4.56
CA GLU A 56 8.90 -18.89 -5.71
C GLU A 56 10.12 -18.12 -6.26
N ILE A 57 11.03 -17.70 -5.39
CA ILE A 57 12.21 -16.91 -5.80
C ILE A 57 13.54 -17.68 -5.67
N GLY A 58 13.51 -18.94 -5.28
CA GLY A 58 14.69 -19.81 -5.20
C GLY A 58 15.71 -19.38 -4.13
N ILE A 59 15.23 -18.92 -2.96
CA ILE A 59 16.10 -18.62 -1.80
C ILE A 59 15.89 -19.62 -0.68
N SER A 60 16.88 -19.72 0.22
CA SER A 60 16.74 -20.56 1.40
C SER A 60 15.71 -19.97 2.38
N LYS A 61 14.99 -20.84 3.10
CA LYS A 61 14.13 -20.43 4.22
C LYS A 61 14.88 -19.55 5.21
N ARG A 62 16.12 -19.91 5.54
CA ARG A 62 17.00 -19.16 6.45
C ARG A 62 17.17 -17.72 5.95
N THR A 63 17.38 -17.52 4.65
CA THR A 63 17.52 -16.18 4.06
C THR A 63 16.23 -15.38 4.18
N LEU A 64 15.07 -16.02 3.98
CA LEU A 64 13.78 -15.34 4.13
C LEU A 64 13.49 -14.98 5.58
N TYR A 65 13.65 -15.93 6.52
CA TYR A 65 13.38 -15.69 7.94
C TYR A 65 14.37 -14.72 8.60
N SER A 66 15.61 -14.59 8.08
CA SER A 66 16.57 -13.58 8.57
C SER A 66 16.16 -12.14 8.24
N ARG A 67 15.26 -11.95 7.27
CA ARG A 67 14.77 -10.63 6.83
C ARG A 67 13.37 -10.32 7.37
N HIS A 68 12.51 -11.34 7.38
CA HIS A 68 11.14 -11.24 7.85
C HIS A 68 10.86 -12.41 8.79
N PRO A 69 10.60 -12.17 10.08
CA PRO A 69 10.45 -13.22 11.08
C PRO A 69 9.22 -14.11 10.88
N GLY A 70 8.31 -13.69 9.99
CA GLY A 70 7.12 -14.46 9.67
C GLY A 70 6.22 -13.77 8.65
N LYS A 71 5.17 -14.48 8.28
CA LYS A 71 4.19 -14.07 7.26
C LYS A 71 3.53 -12.72 7.58
N ALA A 72 3.19 -12.49 8.84
CA ALA A 72 2.56 -11.24 9.28
C ALA A 72 3.50 -10.04 9.12
N ALA A 73 4.78 -10.16 9.54
CA ALA A 73 5.76 -9.11 9.39
C ALA A 73 6.07 -8.80 7.91
N LEU A 74 6.02 -9.82 7.05
CA LEU A 74 6.19 -9.62 5.61
C LEU A 74 4.99 -8.92 4.99
N PHE A 75 3.77 -9.25 5.41
CA PHE A 75 2.56 -8.56 4.98
C PHE A 75 2.55 -7.10 5.44
N GLU A 76 2.92 -6.85 6.70
CA GLU A 76 3.08 -5.49 7.25
C GLU A 76 4.09 -4.67 6.42
N ALA A 77 5.24 -5.26 6.07
CA ALA A 77 6.22 -4.58 5.22
C ALA A 77 5.65 -4.21 3.83
N ILE A 78 4.80 -5.08 3.25
CA ILE A 78 4.11 -4.79 1.98
C ILE A 78 3.11 -3.65 2.14
N VAL A 79 2.32 -3.64 3.21
CA VAL A 79 1.37 -2.56 3.50
C VAL A 79 2.10 -1.24 3.66
N LEU A 80 3.19 -1.21 4.45
CA LEU A 80 4.02 -0.02 4.64
C LEU A 80 4.63 0.51 3.33
N ASP A 81 5.15 -0.37 2.48
CA ASP A 81 5.70 0.00 1.17
C ASP A 81 4.64 0.68 0.28
N VAL A 82 3.45 0.08 0.21
CA VAL A 82 2.33 0.60 -0.58
C VAL A 82 1.81 1.93 -0.01
N VAL A 83 1.66 2.03 1.32
CA VAL A 83 1.22 3.26 1.99
C VAL A 83 2.22 4.40 1.76
N ASN A 84 3.52 4.15 1.97
CA ASN A 84 4.55 5.17 1.79
C ASN A 84 4.62 5.66 0.34
N THR A 85 4.50 4.75 -0.63
CA THR A 85 4.45 5.10 -2.06
C THR A 85 3.21 5.94 -2.37
N GLY A 86 2.04 5.52 -1.88
CA GLY A 86 0.78 6.25 -2.07
C GLY A 86 0.80 7.63 -1.43
N LEU A 87 1.29 7.75 -0.19
CA LEU A 87 1.39 9.04 0.51
C LEU A 87 2.32 10.03 -0.19
N SER A 88 3.44 9.57 -0.75
CA SER A 88 4.31 10.43 -1.54
C SER A 88 3.57 11.10 -2.69
N ASN A 89 2.63 10.38 -3.32
CA ASN A 89 1.81 10.93 -4.41
C ASN A 89 0.75 11.94 -3.91
N ILE A 90 0.29 11.81 -2.66
CA ILE A 90 -0.71 12.72 -2.08
C ILE A 90 -0.07 14.05 -1.63
N VAL A 91 1.11 13.99 -1.02
CA VAL A 91 1.76 15.13 -0.32
C VAL A 91 2.62 16.01 -1.23
N THR A 92 3.11 15.49 -2.37
CA THR A 92 4.20 16.11 -3.16
C THR A 92 3.82 17.40 -3.90
N GLU A 93 2.55 17.68 -4.14
CA GLU A 93 2.13 18.84 -4.91
C GLU A 93 1.24 19.79 -4.09
N GLN A 94 1.40 21.10 -4.31
CA GLN A 94 0.47 22.09 -3.75
C GLN A 94 -0.96 21.80 -4.23
N LEU A 95 -1.90 21.81 -3.28
CA LEU A 95 -3.32 21.65 -3.61
C LEU A 95 -3.81 22.85 -4.46
N SER A 96 -4.45 22.53 -5.56
CA SER A 96 -5.05 23.52 -6.43
C SER A 96 -6.31 24.11 -5.77
N GLY A 97 -6.52 25.44 -5.96
CA GLY A 97 -7.73 26.13 -5.49
C GLY A 97 -7.47 27.19 -4.44
N LYS A 98 -8.40 28.14 -4.36
CA LYS A 98 -8.33 29.28 -3.43
C LYS A 98 -9.26 29.13 -2.23
N THR A 99 -10.33 28.33 -2.39
CA THR A 99 -11.33 28.12 -1.35
C THR A 99 -11.10 26.80 -0.62
N PRO A 100 -11.62 26.62 0.61
CA PRO A 100 -11.60 25.33 1.32
C PRO A 100 -12.20 24.21 0.48
N ARG A 101 -13.31 24.50 -0.17
CA ARG A 101 -14.01 23.60 -1.09
C ARG A 101 -13.09 23.08 -2.20
N ASP A 102 -12.39 24.00 -2.88
CA ASP A 102 -11.51 23.62 -4.01
C ASP A 102 -10.34 22.76 -3.54
N LYS A 103 -9.71 23.13 -2.41
CA LYS A 103 -8.61 22.36 -1.82
C LYS A 103 -9.06 20.99 -1.35
N LEU A 104 -10.22 20.88 -0.69
CA LEU A 104 -10.79 19.61 -0.25
C LEU A 104 -11.15 18.71 -1.45
N LEU A 105 -11.67 19.29 -2.54
CA LEU A 105 -11.95 18.54 -3.75
C LEU A 105 -10.66 18.01 -4.39
N ALA A 106 -9.65 18.85 -4.55
CA ALA A 106 -8.35 18.47 -5.09
C ALA A 106 -7.69 17.37 -4.24
N LEU A 107 -7.72 17.52 -2.91
CA LEU A 107 -7.20 16.52 -1.98
C LEU A 107 -7.98 15.20 -2.08
N SER A 108 -9.32 15.27 -2.10
CA SER A 108 -10.16 14.06 -2.22
C SER A 108 -9.87 13.29 -3.50
N LEU A 109 -9.70 13.97 -4.62
CA LEU A 109 -9.39 13.31 -5.89
C LEU A 109 -8.03 12.59 -5.84
N ARG A 110 -7.01 13.20 -5.23
CA ARG A 110 -5.69 12.56 -5.03
C ARG A 110 -5.77 11.36 -4.10
N ILE A 111 -6.47 11.51 -2.97
CA ILE A 111 -6.67 10.39 -2.04
C ILE A 111 -7.39 9.24 -2.74
N LEU A 112 -8.43 9.52 -3.50
CA LEU A 112 -9.21 8.51 -4.20
C LEU A 112 -8.43 7.85 -5.33
N GLU A 113 -7.58 8.58 -6.06
CA GLU A 113 -6.69 8.02 -7.07
C GLU A 113 -5.78 6.94 -6.45
N VAL A 114 -5.19 7.24 -5.31
CA VAL A 114 -4.36 6.28 -4.56
C VAL A 114 -5.22 5.15 -3.97
N ALA A 115 -6.29 5.47 -3.25
CA ALA A 115 -7.12 4.49 -2.55
C ALA A 115 -7.84 3.51 -3.50
N THR A 116 -8.11 3.93 -4.74
CA THR A 116 -8.75 3.08 -5.76
C THR A 116 -7.76 2.48 -6.75
N ASP A 117 -6.45 2.59 -6.50
CA ASP A 117 -5.42 1.86 -7.26
C ASP A 117 -5.69 0.35 -7.21
N PRO A 118 -5.56 -0.38 -8.34
CA PRO A 118 -5.84 -1.82 -8.40
C PRO A 118 -5.09 -2.65 -7.36
N LEU A 119 -3.86 -2.26 -7.02
CA LEU A 119 -3.06 -2.94 -6.02
C LEU A 119 -3.63 -2.71 -4.61
N ILE A 120 -3.99 -1.46 -4.28
CA ILE A 120 -4.57 -1.11 -2.98
C ILE A 120 -5.92 -1.79 -2.79
N ILE A 121 -6.78 -1.77 -3.80
CA ILE A 121 -8.06 -2.50 -3.78
C ILE A 121 -7.84 -4.00 -3.54
N SER A 122 -6.85 -4.60 -4.20
CA SER A 122 -6.55 -6.02 -4.05
C SER A 122 -6.04 -6.37 -2.65
N LEU A 123 -5.19 -5.53 -2.06
CA LEU A 123 -4.72 -5.66 -0.68
C LEU A 123 -5.88 -5.46 0.31
N GLU A 124 -6.75 -4.48 0.09
CA GLU A 124 -7.92 -4.23 0.92
C GLU A 124 -8.87 -5.44 0.93
N ARG A 125 -9.07 -6.10 -0.22
CA ARG A 125 -9.85 -7.35 -0.28
C ARG A 125 -9.24 -8.46 0.57
N VAL A 126 -7.91 -8.62 0.54
CA VAL A 126 -7.22 -9.59 1.41
C VAL A 126 -7.44 -9.23 2.87
N VAL A 127 -7.25 -7.96 3.25
CA VAL A 127 -7.44 -7.49 4.62
C VAL A 127 -8.87 -7.72 5.10
N VAL A 128 -9.86 -7.29 4.33
CA VAL A 128 -11.29 -7.45 4.67
C VAL A 128 -11.67 -8.93 4.77
N GLY A 129 -11.25 -9.76 3.80
CA GLY A 129 -11.59 -11.18 3.76
C GLY A 129 -10.97 -11.99 4.90
N GLU A 130 -9.79 -11.58 5.37
CA GLU A 130 -9.02 -12.31 6.38
C GLU A 130 -9.12 -11.67 7.78
N SER A 131 -9.73 -10.50 7.92
CA SER A 131 -9.75 -9.71 9.15
C SER A 131 -10.36 -10.44 10.34
N TRP A 132 -11.36 -11.29 10.10
CA TRP A 132 -11.98 -12.10 11.15
C TRP A 132 -11.01 -13.10 11.75
N GLN A 133 -10.22 -13.78 10.92
CA GLN A 133 -9.25 -14.79 11.33
C GLN A 133 -7.93 -14.16 11.80
N PHE A 134 -7.55 -13.02 11.19
CA PHE A 134 -6.30 -12.30 11.45
C PHE A 134 -6.57 -10.81 11.74
N PRO A 135 -7.14 -10.46 12.92
CA PRO A 135 -7.54 -9.07 13.22
C PRO A 135 -6.37 -8.07 13.16
N LYS A 136 -5.14 -8.52 13.35
CA LYS A 136 -3.95 -7.67 13.20
C LYS A 136 -3.77 -7.12 11.78
N LEU A 137 -4.27 -7.80 10.73
CA LEU A 137 -4.19 -7.28 9.35
C LEU A 137 -5.04 -6.02 9.20
N ALA A 138 -6.27 -6.02 9.75
CA ALA A 138 -7.14 -4.84 9.71
C ALA A 138 -6.53 -3.65 10.46
N SER A 139 -5.86 -3.90 11.59
CA SER A 139 -5.20 -2.84 12.36
C SER A 139 -4.04 -2.17 11.62
N LEU A 140 -3.35 -2.86 10.70
CA LEU A 140 -2.25 -2.29 9.93
C LEU A 140 -2.70 -1.12 9.05
N VAL A 141 -3.82 -1.27 8.35
CA VAL A 141 -4.37 -0.21 7.49
C VAL A 141 -4.78 1.00 8.33
N GLY A 142 -5.48 0.76 9.46
CA GLY A 142 -5.87 1.82 10.38
C GLY A 142 -4.67 2.54 11.03
N GLN A 143 -3.59 1.81 11.30
CA GLN A 143 -2.39 2.33 11.97
C GLN A 143 -1.51 3.13 11.02
N TYR A 144 -1.33 2.70 9.79
CA TYR A 144 -0.36 3.28 8.88
C TYR A 144 -0.98 4.10 7.74
N GLY A 145 -2.16 3.71 7.24
CA GLY A 145 -2.78 4.34 6.09
C GLY A 145 -3.57 5.60 6.43
N MET A 146 -4.41 5.54 7.45
CA MET A 146 -5.36 6.61 7.75
C MET A 146 -4.77 7.86 8.42
N PRO A 147 -3.84 7.77 9.41
CA PRO A 147 -3.35 8.94 10.11
C PRO A 147 -2.71 10.01 9.21
N PRO A 148 -1.81 9.67 8.27
CA PRO A 148 -1.23 10.67 7.37
C PRO A 148 -2.28 11.35 6.48
N ILE A 149 -3.25 10.60 5.95
CA ILE A 149 -4.32 11.15 5.13
C ILE A 149 -5.19 12.11 5.93
N ARG A 150 -5.49 11.77 7.18
CA ARG A 150 -6.24 12.63 8.10
C ARG A 150 -5.49 13.94 8.36
N GLU A 151 -4.17 13.90 8.57
CA GLU A 151 -3.36 15.12 8.76
C GLU A 151 -3.43 16.07 7.56
N GLU A 152 -3.44 15.56 6.33
CA GLU A 152 -3.60 16.39 5.13
C GLU A 152 -4.98 17.09 5.11
N VAL A 153 -6.05 16.39 5.48
CA VAL A 153 -7.38 16.99 5.60
C VAL A 153 -7.40 18.05 6.70
N MET A 154 -6.82 17.74 7.86
CA MET A 154 -6.72 18.68 8.99
C MET A 154 -5.94 19.94 8.59
N ALA A 155 -4.86 19.81 7.81
CA ALA A 155 -4.09 20.95 7.31
C ALA A 155 -4.96 21.88 6.46
N VAL A 156 -5.77 21.34 5.54
CA VAL A 156 -6.69 22.13 4.72
C VAL A 156 -7.74 22.83 5.58
N LEU A 157 -8.33 22.12 6.56
CA LEU A 157 -9.35 22.70 7.44
C LEU A 157 -8.77 23.79 8.36
N ARG A 158 -7.55 23.59 8.88
CA ARG A 158 -6.84 24.55 9.73
C ARG A 158 -6.53 25.86 8.97
N ASP A 159 -6.08 25.77 7.74
CA ASP A 159 -5.84 26.94 6.87
C ASP A 159 -7.08 27.80 6.67
N HIS A 160 -8.27 27.27 6.93
CA HIS A 160 -9.56 27.94 6.73
C HIS A 160 -10.29 28.24 8.03
N GLY A 161 -9.57 28.26 9.16
CA GLY A 161 -10.09 28.75 10.43
C GLY A 161 -10.76 27.72 11.30
N ALA A 162 -10.76 26.42 10.93
CA ALA A 162 -11.21 25.37 11.83
C ALA A 162 -10.31 25.30 13.06
N SER A 163 -10.90 25.25 14.25
CA SER A 163 -10.17 25.27 15.51
C SER A 163 -10.15 23.91 16.20
N GLU A 164 -9.06 23.63 16.89
CA GLU A 164 -9.04 22.58 17.91
C GLU A 164 -10.11 22.86 18.99
N PRO A 165 -10.85 21.87 19.53
CA PRO A 165 -10.59 20.44 19.48
C PRO A 165 -11.39 19.65 18.43
N GLY A 166 -12.23 20.30 17.59
CA GLY A 166 -13.11 19.61 16.63
C GLY A 166 -12.41 19.07 15.40
N LEU A 167 -11.28 19.64 15.02
CA LEU A 167 -10.57 19.46 13.75
C LEU A 167 -10.32 17.99 13.35
N ALA A 168 -9.84 17.17 14.29
CA ALA A 168 -9.59 15.75 14.04
C ALA A 168 -10.89 14.98 13.74
N ARG A 169 -11.96 15.34 14.44
CA ARG A 169 -13.28 14.75 14.25
C ARG A 169 -13.86 15.12 12.89
N ASP A 170 -13.73 16.38 12.50
CA ASP A 170 -14.22 16.87 11.21
C ASP A 170 -13.46 16.22 10.05
N ALA A 171 -12.15 16.06 10.18
CA ALA A 171 -11.35 15.31 9.21
C ALA A 171 -11.78 13.84 9.10
N GLU A 172 -12.09 13.16 10.21
CA GLU A 172 -12.62 11.78 10.20
C GLU A 172 -13.99 11.70 9.54
N ILE A 173 -14.90 12.65 9.83
CA ILE A 173 -16.21 12.74 9.18
C ILE A 173 -16.02 12.94 7.69
N PHE A 174 -15.18 13.90 7.28
CA PHE A 174 -14.88 14.17 5.88
C PHE A 174 -14.43 12.91 5.12
N LEU A 175 -13.43 12.22 5.64
CA LEU A 175 -12.92 10.98 5.03
C LEU A 175 -13.98 9.88 4.99
N SER A 176 -14.81 9.77 6.02
CA SER A 176 -15.88 8.77 6.08
C SER A 176 -16.95 8.97 5.02
N ILE A 177 -17.27 10.21 4.67
CA ILE A 177 -18.31 10.52 3.68
C ILE A 177 -17.78 10.65 2.25
N THR A 178 -16.48 10.93 2.05
CA THR A 178 -15.88 11.12 0.72
C THR A 178 -15.11 9.89 0.24
N MET A 179 -14.19 9.35 1.04
CA MET A 179 -13.29 8.27 0.65
C MET A 179 -13.93 6.88 0.82
N ILE A 180 -14.47 6.59 2.00
CA ILE A 180 -14.92 5.23 2.35
C ILE A 180 -16.01 4.69 1.40
N PRO A 181 -17.04 5.45 1.01
CA PRO A 181 -18.05 4.95 0.07
C PRO A 181 -17.47 4.57 -1.29
N GLN A 182 -16.55 5.38 -1.82
CA GLN A 182 -15.93 5.13 -3.12
C GLN A 182 -15.01 3.90 -3.08
N LEU A 183 -14.15 3.80 -2.06
CA LEU A 183 -13.32 2.62 -1.84
C LEU A 183 -14.16 1.35 -1.72
N ARG A 184 -15.25 1.39 -0.96
CA ARG A 184 -16.16 0.25 -0.82
C ARG A 184 -16.76 -0.19 -2.15
N GLN A 185 -17.18 0.74 -3.01
CA GLN A 185 -17.70 0.39 -4.34
C GLN A 185 -16.62 -0.31 -5.18
N ALA A 186 -15.39 0.19 -5.17
CA ALA A 186 -14.27 -0.41 -5.89
C ALA A 186 -13.89 -1.80 -5.34
N VAL A 187 -13.84 -1.97 -4.01
CA VAL A 187 -13.58 -3.26 -3.36
C VAL A 187 -14.66 -4.30 -3.73
N LEU A 188 -15.93 -3.88 -3.79
CA LEU A 188 -17.05 -4.74 -4.18
C LEU A 188 -17.21 -4.92 -5.70
N GLN A 189 -16.27 -4.41 -6.51
CA GLN A 189 -16.30 -4.46 -7.98
C GLN A 189 -17.55 -3.82 -8.62
N ARG A 190 -18.16 -2.86 -7.93
CA ARG A 190 -19.33 -2.13 -8.46
C ARG A 190 -18.93 -0.97 -9.36
N THR A 191 -17.70 -0.49 -9.22
CA THR A 191 -17.09 0.53 -10.07
C THR A 191 -15.72 0.05 -10.55
N PRO A 192 -15.25 0.52 -11.72
CA PRO A 192 -13.89 0.29 -12.16
C PRO A 192 -12.88 0.83 -11.12
N PRO A 193 -11.69 0.22 -10.99
CA PRO A 193 -10.62 0.81 -10.20
C PRO A 193 -10.10 2.09 -10.83
N GLY A 194 -9.48 2.94 -10.00
CA GLY A 194 -8.93 4.22 -10.42
C GLY A 194 -9.96 5.35 -10.49
N ILE A 195 -9.47 6.53 -10.83
CA ILE A 195 -10.25 7.78 -10.81
C ILE A 195 -11.46 7.74 -11.76
N ALA A 196 -11.40 6.95 -12.83
CA ALA A 196 -12.50 6.79 -13.77
C ALA A 196 -13.76 6.14 -13.16
N GLY A 197 -13.60 5.42 -12.06
CA GLY A 197 -14.72 4.83 -11.31
C GLY A 197 -15.39 5.77 -10.32
N ILE A 198 -14.87 6.97 -10.13
CA ILE A 198 -15.35 7.94 -9.14
C ILE A 198 -16.54 8.72 -9.70
N ASP A 199 -17.65 8.73 -8.97
CA ASP A 199 -18.75 9.65 -9.22
C ASP A 199 -18.39 11.05 -8.74
N ARG A 200 -17.78 11.84 -9.64
CA ARG A 200 -17.29 13.16 -9.35
C ARG A 200 -18.42 14.11 -8.93
N ALA A 201 -19.60 14.03 -9.55
CA ALA A 201 -20.71 14.93 -9.21
C ALA A 201 -21.23 14.64 -7.79
N ALA A 202 -21.34 13.36 -7.41
CA ALA A 202 -21.69 13.00 -6.05
C ALA A 202 -20.61 13.43 -5.03
N LEU A 203 -19.32 13.29 -5.38
CA LEU A 203 -18.22 13.75 -4.53
C LEU A 203 -18.27 15.27 -4.31
N GLU A 204 -18.42 16.07 -5.38
CA GLU A 204 -18.54 17.52 -5.29
C GLU A 204 -19.74 17.93 -4.43
N ARG A 205 -20.88 17.30 -4.62
CA ARG A 205 -22.07 17.54 -3.80
C ARG A 205 -21.86 17.20 -2.32
N THR A 206 -21.15 16.12 -2.04
CA THR A 206 -20.83 15.73 -0.66
C THR A 206 -19.91 16.76 0.01
N ILE A 207 -18.92 17.25 -0.72
CA ILE A 207 -18.01 18.30 -0.23
C ILE A 207 -18.77 19.61 0.01
N ASP A 208 -19.69 19.99 -0.88
CA ASP A 208 -20.53 21.19 -0.70
C ASP A 208 -21.37 21.11 0.58
N ILE A 209 -21.93 19.96 0.90
CA ILE A 209 -22.71 19.75 2.12
C ILE A 209 -21.79 19.84 3.36
N PHE A 210 -20.61 19.21 3.30
CA PHE A 210 -19.65 19.21 4.41
C PHE A 210 -19.17 20.62 4.73
N VAL A 211 -18.73 21.40 3.71
CA VAL A 211 -18.22 22.77 3.89
C VAL A 211 -19.27 23.66 4.54
N ARG A 212 -20.53 23.60 4.11
CA ARG A 212 -21.63 24.36 4.73
C ARG A 212 -21.94 23.97 6.17
N GLY A 213 -21.58 22.74 6.54
CA GLY A 213 -21.83 22.23 7.91
C GLY A 213 -20.76 22.59 8.93
N ILE A 214 -19.59 23.06 8.45
CA ILE A 214 -18.48 23.49 9.31
C ILE A 214 -18.31 25.03 9.36
N GLU A 215 -19.01 25.79 8.52
CA GLU A 215 -19.18 27.26 8.59
C GLU A 215 -20.11 27.65 9.75
#